data_69a9d0579bf1cab511124a8e53de8088
#
_entry.id   69a9d0579bf1cab511124a8e53de8088
#
_cell.length_a   1.000
_cell.length_b   1.000
_cell.length_c   1.000
_cell.angle_alpha   90.00
_cell.angle_beta   90.00
_cell.angle_gamma   90.00
#
_symmetry.space_group_name_H-M   'P 1'
#
loop_
_entity.id
_entity.type
_entity.pdbx_description
1 polymer ?
#
loop_
_entity_poly.entity_id
_entity_poly.type
_entity_poly.pdbx_seq_one_letter_code
_entity_poly.pdbx_strand_id
1 'polypeptide(L)'
;MKNKTLLTIALALAVVLAPTQTWAKKTVLTGIDVLTQQKFKCLQGKRVGLITNPTGVNANLVSTVDVLKAAPGVNLVALYGPEHGVRGDIHAGDKVETARDAKTGLPVFSLYGKTRKPTP
;
A
#
# COMPACT_ATOMS: atom_id res chain seq x y z
N MET A 1 -24.46 -48.40 36.52
CA MET A 1 -23.89 -48.29 35.19
C MET A 1 -24.39 -47.06 34.35
N LYS A 2 -25.59 -46.56 34.56
CA LYS A 2 -26.19 -45.44 33.76
C LYS A 2 -25.48 -44.07 33.93
N ASN A 3 -24.89 -43.79 35.12
CA ASN A 3 -24.26 -42.48 35.39
C ASN A 3 -22.89 -42.28 34.74
N LYS A 4 -22.15 -43.36 34.49
CA LYS A 4 -20.80 -43.26 33.86
C LYS A 4 -20.89 -42.91 32.38
N THR A 5 -21.90 -43.46 31.66
CA THR A 5 -22.12 -43.19 30.26
C THR A 5 -22.58 -41.75 29.97
N LEU A 6 -23.47 -41.22 30.85
CA LEU A 6 -23.90 -39.82 30.82
C LEU A 6 -22.75 -38.82 31.06
N LEU A 7 -21.85 -39.12 32.00
CA LEU A 7 -20.71 -38.31 32.29
C LEU A 7 -19.71 -38.27 31.12
N THR A 8 -19.50 -39.42 30.47
CA THR A 8 -18.61 -39.52 29.31
C THR A 8 -19.13 -38.72 28.11
N ILE A 9 -20.46 -38.79 27.86
CA ILE A 9 -21.10 -38.01 26.77
C ILE A 9 -21.02 -36.48 27.07
N ALA A 10 -21.25 -36.07 28.31
CA ALA A 10 -21.14 -34.65 28.68
C ALA A 10 -19.74 -34.11 28.54
N LEU A 11 -18.71 -34.89 28.86
CA LEU A 11 -17.30 -34.51 28.70
C LEU A 11 -16.88 -34.43 27.23
N ALA A 12 -17.35 -35.35 26.38
CA ALA A 12 -17.12 -35.34 24.95
C ALA A 12 -17.79 -34.13 24.28
N LEU A 13 -19.00 -33.75 24.68
CA LEU A 13 -19.72 -32.60 24.17
C LEU A 13 -19.05 -31.26 24.55
N ALA A 14 -18.47 -31.17 25.74
CA ALA A 14 -17.75 -29.99 26.20
C ALA A 14 -16.45 -29.72 25.40
N VAL A 15 -15.77 -30.73 24.90
CA VAL A 15 -14.56 -30.60 24.07
C VAL A 15 -14.92 -30.08 22.65
N VAL A 16 -16.09 -30.44 22.10
CA VAL A 16 -16.54 -29.99 20.77
C VAL A 16 -16.98 -28.51 20.79
N LEU A 17 -17.43 -28.00 21.95
CA LEU A 17 -17.88 -26.63 22.11
C LEU A 17 -16.79 -25.66 22.60
N ALA A 18 -15.54 -26.12 22.75
CA ALA A 18 -14.44 -25.24 23.11
C ALA A 18 -14.24 -24.19 22.01
N PRO A 19 -14.31 -22.88 22.31
CA PRO A 19 -14.08 -21.85 21.30
C PRO A 19 -12.66 -22.00 20.78
N THR A 20 -12.51 -22.24 19.49
CA THR A 20 -11.22 -22.17 18.83
C THR A 20 -10.74 -20.72 18.91
N GLN A 21 -9.79 -20.44 19.77
CA GLN A 21 -9.13 -19.14 19.77
C GLN A 21 -8.38 -18.97 18.46
N THR A 22 -9.01 -18.30 17.50
CA THR A 22 -8.34 -17.83 16.30
C THR A 22 -7.45 -16.66 16.73
N TRP A 23 -6.15 -16.89 16.76
CA TRP A 23 -5.19 -15.80 16.91
C TRP A 23 -5.31 -14.91 15.68
N ALA A 24 -5.94 -13.76 15.83
CA ALA A 24 -6.01 -12.77 14.76
C ALA A 24 -4.58 -12.36 14.42
N LYS A 25 -4.12 -12.70 13.22
CA LYS A 25 -2.80 -12.31 12.73
C LYS A 25 -2.75 -10.79 12.71
N LYS A 26 -1.86 -10.22 13.52
CA LYS A 26 -1.68 -8.77 13.58
C LYS A 26 -1.18 -8.30 12.20
N THR A 27 -2.06 -7.66 11.42
CA THR A 27 -1.72 -7.15 10.08
C THR A 27 -0.96 -5.83 10.25
N VAL A 28 0.24 -5.76 9.71
CA VAL A 28 0.99 -4.50 9.60
C VAL A 28 0.45 -3.73 8.42
N LEU A 29 0.04 -2.48 8.65
CA LEU A 29 -0.40 -1.58 7.59
C LEU A 29 0.79 -0.81 7.03
N THR A 30 0.85 -0.67 5.71
CA THR A 30 1.80 0.23 5.07
C THR A 30 1.36 1.69 5.26
N GLY A 31 2.27 2.66 5.09
CA GLY A 31 1.92 4.07 5.21
C GLY A 31 0.77 4.49 4.28
N ILE A 32 0.72 3.96 3.06
CA ILE A 32 -0.36 4.25 2.11
C ILE A 32 -1.69 3.61 2.54
N ASP A 33 -1.67 2.44 3.18
CA ASP A 33 -2.88 1.84 3.75
C ASP A 33 -3.43 2.69 4.90
N VAL A 34 -2.55 3.22 5.77
CA VAL A 34 -2.93 4.15 6.84
C VAL A 34 -3.54 5.43 6.26
N LEU A 35 -2.92 6.03 5.24
CA LEU A 35 -3.47 7.21 4.56
C LEU A 35 -4.85 6.93 3.98
N THR A 36 -5.05 5.76 3.38
CA THR A 36 -6.34 5.33 2.84
C THR A 36 -7.40 5.22 3.94
N GLN A 37 -7.07 4.57 5.07
CA GLN A 37 -7.98 4.48 6.21
C GLN A 37 -8.36 5.87 6.77
N GLN A 38 -7.42 6.80 6.78
CA GLN A 38 -7.63 8.19 7.20
C GLN A 38 -8.30 9.07 6.12
N LYS A 39 -8.75 8.46 4.99
CA LYS A 39 -9.38 9.17 3.87
C LYS A 39 -8.52 10.32 3.36
N PHE A 40 -7.19 10.14 3.38
CA PHE A 40 -6.20 11.12 2.91
C PHE A 40 -6.34 12.51 3.51
N LYS A 41 -6.83 12.65 4.74
CA LYS A 41 -7.13 13.95 5.38
C LYS A 41 -5.97 14.94 5.33
N CYS A 42 -4.72 14.48 5.52
CA CYS A 42 -3.55 15.34 5.50
C CYS A 42 -3.18 15.87 4.10
N LEU A 43 -3.75 15.31 3.02
CA LEU A 43 -3.52 15.69 1.63
C LEU A 43 -4.65 16.52 1.02
N GLN A 44 -5.79 16.62 1.70
CA GLN A 44 -6.95 17.34 1.20
C GLN A 44 -6.63 18.81 0.95
N GLY A 45 -7.09 19.35 -0.18
CA GLY A 45 -6.90 20.75 -0.61
C GLY A 45 -5.46 21.12 -0.97
N LYS A 46 -4.53 20.15 -0.96
CA LYS A 46 -3.12 20.40 -1.29
C LYS A 46 -2.79 19.94 -2.71
N ARG A 47 -1.85 20.63 -3.34
CA ARG A 47 -1.16 20.12 -4.54
C ARG A 47 -0.09 19.14 -4.08
N VAL A 48 -0.19 17.89 -4.50
CA VAL A 48 0.68 16.80 -4.04
C VAL A 48 1.65 16.41 -5.15
N GLY A 49 2.95 16.44 -4.84
CA GLY A 49 3.98 15.78 -5.63
C GLY A 49 4.40 14.47 -4.93
N LEU A 50 4.50 13.40 -5.68
CA LEU A 50 4.86 12.08 -5.13
C LEU A 50 6.25 11.67 -5.60
N ILE A 51 7.17 11.48 -4.65
CA ILE A 51 8.43 10.77 -4.90
C ILE A 51 8.16 9.29 -4.63
N THR A 52 8.37 8.45 -5.63
CA THR A 52 8.12 7.01 -5.50
C THR A 52 8.95 6.19 -6.50
N ASN A 53 8.99 4.90 -6.26
CA ASN A 53 9.60 3.90 -7.12
C ASN A 53 8.67 2.67 -7.24
N PRO A 54 9.04 1.60 -8.00
CA PRO A 54 8.18 0.42 -8.19
C PRO A 54 7.78 -0.30 -6.92
N THR A 55 8.55 -0.17 -5.83
CA THR A 55 8.23 -0.82 -4.55
C THR A 55 7.27 -0.02 -3.69
N GLY A 56 6.92 1.20 -4.10
CA GLY A 56 5.91 2.04 -3.45
C GLY A 56 4.50 1.54 -3.71
N VAL A 57 4.09 0.48 -3.02
CA VAL A 57 2.80 -0.20 -3.18
C VAL A 57 2.07 -0.33 -1.84
N ASN A 58 0.76 -0.53 -1.89
CA ASN A 58 -0.04 -0.90 -0.72
C ASN A 58 0.04 -2.42 -0.44
N ALA A 59 -0.65 -2.89 0.61
CA ALA A 59 -0.68 -4.31 0.98
C ALA A 59 -1.24 -5.24 -0.12
N ASN A 60 -1.98 -4.70 -1.09
CA ASN A 60 -2.51 -5.43 -2.25
C ASN A 60 -1.63 -5.27 -3.51
N LEU A 61 -0.39 -4.78 -3.36
CA LEU A 61 0.54 -4.51 -4.45
C LEU A 61 0.06 -3.45 -5.47
N VAL A 62 -0.92 -2.63 -5.09
CA VAL A 62 -1.36 -1.50 -5.93
C VAL A 62 -0.40 -0.33 -5.74
N SER A 63 0.10 0.23 -6.84
CA SER A 63 1.03 1.36 -6.82
C SER A 63 0.47 2.56 -6.06
N THR A 64 1.28 3.19 -5.22
CA THR A 64 0.93 4.42 -4.51
C THR A 64 0.50 5.54 -5.48
N VAL A 65 1.08 5.60 -6.68
CA VAL A 65 0.63 6.53 -7.74
C VAL A 65 -0.85 6.34 -8.04
N ASP A 66 -1.25 5.08 -8.28
CA ASP A 66 -2.62 4.76 -8.66
C ASP A 66 -3.60 4.98 -7.51
N VAL A 67 -3.19 4.63 -6.28
CA VAL A 67 -3.99 4.87 -5.07
C VAL A 67 -4.25 6.36 -4.88
N LEU A 68 -3.21 7.21 -4.96
CA LEU A 68 -3.36 8.65 -4.77
C LEU A 68 -4.10 9.33 -5.93
N LYS A 69 -3.91 8.84 -7.17
CA LYS A 69 -4.61 9.39 -8.34
C LYS A 69 -6.11 9.13 -8.28
N ALA A 70 -6.52 7.96 -7.74
CA ALA A 70 -7.92 7.59 -7.56
C ALA A 70 -8.56 8.16 -6.29
N ALA A 71 -7.76 8.72 -5.37
CA ALA A 71 -8.23 9.15 -4.05
C ALA A 71 -9.09 10.43 -4.13
N PRO A 72 -10.33 10.42 -3.63
CA PRO A 72 -11.18 11.61 -3.63
C PRO A 72 -10.53 12.77 -2.86
N GLY A 73 -10.53 13.97 -3.47
CA GLY A 73 -10.01 15.20 -2.85
C GLY A 73 -8.48 15.30 -2.82
N VAL A 74 -7.73 14.31 -3.33
CA VAL A 74 -6.27 14.39 -3.50
C VAL A 74 -5.95 14.95 -4.88
N ASN A 75 -5.23 16.06 -4.91
CA ASN A 75 -4.75 16.69 -6.15
C ASN A 75 -3.30 16.29 -6.42
N LEU A 76 -3.10 15.06 -6.94
CA LEU A 76 -1.77 14.59 -7.37
C LEU A 76 -1.40 15.27 -8.68
N VAL A 77 -0.36 16.11 -8.67
CA VAL A 77 0.01 16.98 -9.81
C VAL A 77 1.32 16.58 -10.49
N ALA A 78 2.20 15.87 -9.78
CA ALA A 78 3.51 15.49 -10.32
C ALA A 78 4.04 14.21 -9.66
N LEU A 79 4.88 13.49 -10.39
CA LEU A 79 5.63 12.34 -9.94
C LEU A 79 7.12 12.64 -10.02
N TYR A 80 7.90 12.07 -9.10
CA TYR A 80 9.35 12.18 -9.06
C TYR A 80 9.95 10.79 -8.99
N GLY A 81 10.68 10.41 -10.04
CA GLY A 81 11.29 9.08 -10.20
C GLY A 81 12.76 9.08 -9.81
N PRO A 82 13.16 8.39 -8.72
CA PRO A 82 14.54 8.03 -8.48
C PRO A 82 15.00 6.94 -9.44
N GLU A 83 16.08 6.26 -9.16
CA GLU A 83 16.57 5.11 -9.93
C GLU A 83 15.45 4.09 -10.19
N HIS A 84 15.43 3.48 -11.35
CA HIS A 84 14.36 2.60 -11.90
C HIS A 84 13.05 3.31 -12.28
N GLY A 85 12.95 4.64 -12.11
CA GLY A 85 11.73 5.37 -12.41
C GLY A 85 10.57 5.09 -11.44
N VAL A 86 9.39 5.59 -11.74
CA VAL A 86 8.20 5.44 -10.87
C VAL A 86 7.48 4.10 -11.07
N ARG A 87 7.67 3.44 -12.23
CA ARG A 87 6.99 2.19 -12.60
C ARG A 87 7.92 0.98 -12.71
N GLY A 88 9.25 1.19 -12.65
CA GLY A 88 10.23 0.10 -12.76
C GLY A 88 10.55 -0.31 -14.19
N ASP A 89 10.35 0.57 -15.13
CA ASP A 89 10.61 0.38 -16.55
C ASP A 89 12.03 0.78 -16.98
N ILE A 90 12.86 1.23 -16.05
CA ILE A 90 14.24 1.67 -16.27
C ILE A 90 15.21 0.68 -15.64
N HIS A 91 16.22 0.23 -16.39
CA HIS A 91 17.25 -0.67 -15.87
C HIS A 91 18.17 0.01 -14.85
N ALA A 92 18.77 -0.81 -13.98
CA ALA A 92 19.73 -0.33 -12.98
C ALA A 92 20.89 0.40 -13.64
N GLY A 93 21.22 1.60 -13.16
CA GLY A 93 22.30 2.43 -13.69
C GLY A 93 21.93 3.31 -14.88
N ASP A 94 20.79 3.04 -15.56
CA ASP A 94 20.32 3.88 -16.66
C ASP A 94 19.77 5.20 -16.14
N LYS A 95 19.91 6.27 -16.94
CA LYS A 95 19.36 7.58 -16.61
C LYS A 95 17.84 7.56 -16.75
N VAL A 96 17.16 8.05 -15.73
CA VAL A 96 15.72 8.28 -15.78
C VAL A 96 15.46 9.60 -16.49
N GLU A 97 14.76 9.57 -17.61
CA GLU A 97 14.38 10.78 -18.33
C GLU A 97 13.09 11.39 -17.76
N THR A 98 12.98 12.71 -17.89
CA THR A 98 11.71 13.40 -17.58
C THR A 98 10.69 13.08 -18.67
N ALA A 99 9.52 12.57 -18.28
CA ALA A 99 8.52 12.03 -19.17
C ALA A 99 7.09 12.30 -18.64
N ARG A 100 6.11 11.61 -19.22
CA ARG A 100 4.76 11.50 -18.67
C ARG A 100 4.45 10.06 -18.35
N ASP A 101 3.84 9.85 -17.18
CA ASP A 101 3.32 8.53 -16.80
C ASP A 101 2.19 8.12 -17.74
N ALA A 102 2.38 7.03 -18.47
CA ALA A 102 1.44 6.60 -19.52
C ALA A 102 0.02 6.31 -18.96
N LYS A 103 -0.07 5.87 -17.69
CA LYS A 103 -1.34 5.50 -17.08
C LYS A 103 -2.13 6.69 -16.55
N THR A 104 -1.44 7.67 -15.96
CA THR A 104 -2.11 8.80 -15.30
C THR A 104 -2.00 10.12 -16.07
N GLY A 105 -1.14 10.20 -17.09
CA GLY A 105 -0.81 11.41 -17.83
C GLY A 105 -0.03 12.46 -17.03
N LEU A 106 0.34 12.17 -15.76
CA LEU A 106 1.06 13.09 -14.90
C LEU A 106 2.52 13.29 -15.37
N PRO A 107 3.08 14.49 -15.21
CA PRO A 107 4.49 14.71 -15.46
C PRO A 107 5.34 13.91 -14.47
N VAL A 108 6.37 13.26 -14.98
CA VAL A 108 7.38 12.53 -14.20
C VAL A 108 8.69 13.29 -14.31
N PHE A 109 9.16 13.81 -13.20
CA PHE A 109 10.46 14.47 -13.11
C PHE A 109 11.52 13.49 -12.63
N SER A 110 12.64 13.43 -13.34
CA SER A 110 13.75 12.56 -12.97
C SER A 110 14.50 13.10 -11.75
N LEU A 111 14.78 12.21 -10.80
CA LEU A 111 15.74 12.42 -9.72
C LEU A 111 17.01 11.57 -9.89
N TYR A 112 17.16 10.92 -11.06
CA TYR A 112 18.32 10.08 -11.39
C TYR A 112 18.78 10.31 -12.83
N GLY A 113 19.05 11.57 -13.15
CA GLY A 113 19.47 12.01 -14.48
C GLY A 113 20.42 13.21 -14.38
N LYS A 114 20.07 14.30 -15.04
CA LYS A 114 20.83 15.57 -14.96
C LYS A 114 20.75 16.20 -13.57
N THR A 115 19.63 16.03 -12.88
CA THR A 115 19.41 16.50 -11.52
C THR A 115 19.17 15.32 -10.59
N ARG A 116 19.53 15.48 -9.29
CA ARG A 116 19.33 14.47 -8.25
C ARG A 116 18.44 15.00 -7.12
N LYS A 117 17.81 16.14 -7.34
CA LYS A 117 16.85 16.78 -6.44
C LYS A 117 15.81 17.52 -7.26
N PRO A 118 14.59 17.74 -6.75
CA PRO A 118 13.62 18.64 -7.38
C PRO A 118 14.23 20.04 -7.55
N THR A 119 13.90 20.66 -8.66
CA THR A 119 14.20 22.09 -8.91
C THR A 119 12.98 22.93 -8.54
N PRO A 120 13.15 24.22 -8.22
CA PRO A 120 12.05 25.14 -8.00
C PRO A 120 11.03 25.16 -9.13
#